data_2c1d10308269af8961aa0d1f4abc7153
#
_entry.id   2c1d10308269af8961aa0d1f4abc7153
#
_cell.length_a   1.000
_cell.length_b   1.000
_cell.length_c   1.000
_cell.angle_alpha   90.00
_cell.angle_beta   90.00
_cell.angle_gamma   90.00
#
_symmetry.space_group_name_H-M   'P 1'
#
loop_
_entity.id
_entity.type
_entity.pdbx_description
1 polymer ?
#
loop_
_entity_poly.entity_id
_entity_poly.type
_entity_poly.pdbx_seq_one_letter_code
_entity_poly.pdbx_strand_id
1 'polypeptide(L)'
;MNHSVVLYSSRYGAAKEYARMLSESLGCTAYNVKETPLDVAGQARRIILCGGIYAGGLSGVSWLRKNSRVLKDKKVVLFAVGASPWDEKAVRQIQERNLKGLPPDTVLFYGRGAWDESAMSFT
;
A
#
# COMPACT_ATOMS: atom_id res chain seq x y z
N MET A 1 -6.01 -18.65 8.43
CA MET A 1 -6.44 -17.36 8.93
C MET A 1 -5.66 -16.23 8.28
N ASN A 2 -6.36 -15.20 7.87
CA ASN A 2 -5.74 -14.08 7.19
C ASN A 2 -5.26 -13.04 8.20
N HIS A 3 -3.95 -12.99 8.41
CA HIS A 3 -3.34 -12.03 9.32
C HIS A 3 -2.83 -10.81 8.55
N SER A 4 -3.72 -10.18 7.80
CA SER A 4 -3.39 -9.00 7.02
C SER A 4 -3.90 -7.75 7.71
N VAL A 5 -3.17 -6.65 7.54
CA VAL A 5 -3.64 -5.33 7.91
C VAL A 5 -3.50 -4.43 6.69
N VAL A 6 -4.51 -3.59 6.47
CA VAL A 6 -4.50 -2.63 5.37
C VAL A 6 -4.26 -1.26 5.96
N LEU A 7 -3.25 -0.56 5.46
CA LEU A 7 -2.93 0.79 5.86
C LEU A 7 -3.21 1.73 4.68
N TYR A 8 -3.57 2.96 4.97
CA TYR A 8 -3.76 3.94 3.91
C TYR A 8 -3.14 5.27 4.28
N SER A 9 -2.70 5.98 3.26
CA SER A 9 -2.23 7.35 3.38
C SER A 9 -2.71 8.08 2.13
N SER A 10 -3.61 9.04 2.33
CA SER A 10 -4.26 9.69 1.19
C SER A 10 -4.55 11.14 1.51
N ARG A 11 -4.22 12.01 0.57
CA ARG A 11 -4.54 13.44 0.67
C ARG A 11 -5.96 13.72 0.18
N TYR A 12 -6.42 12.98 -0.82
CA TYR A 12 -7.68 13.25 -1.52
C TYR A 12 -8.71 12.12 -1.41
N GLY A 13 -8.43 11.10 -0.62
CA GLY A 13 -9.41 10.06 -0.32
C GLY A 13 -9.40 8.85 -1.24
N ALA A 14 -8.74 8.89 -2.40
CA ALA A 14 -8.74 7.77 -3.32
C ALA A 14 -8.07 6.52 -2.73
N ALA A 15 -6.91 6.69 -2.11
CA ALA A 15 -6.22 5.56 -1.50
C ALA A 15 -6.99 4.99 -0.31
N LYS A 16 -7.69 5.85 0.43
CA LYS A 16 -8.56 5.41 1.53
C LYS A 16 -9.69 4.53 1.01
N GLU A 17 -10.28 4.90 -0.11
CA GLU A 17 -11.37 4.13 -0.72
C GLU A 17 -10.88 2.76 -1.20
N TYR A 18 -9.70 2.69 -1.83
CA TYR A 18 -9.10 1.42 -2.20
C TYR A 18 -8.84 0.56 -0.96
N ALA A 19 -8.33 1.17 0.10
CA ALA A 19 -8.06 0.46 1.35
C ALA A 19 -9.35 -0.10 1.95
N ARG A 20 -10.42 0.68 1.94
CA ARG A 20 -11.72 0.23 2.42
C ARG A 20 -12.20 -1.01 1.67
N MET A 21 -12.12 -0.96 0.34
CA MET A 21 -12.56 -2.08 -0.49
C MET A 21 -11.69 -3.31 -0.30
N LEU A 22 -10.38 -3.14 -0.19
CA LEU A 22 -9.47 -4.24 0.08
C LEU A 22 -9.75 -4.88 1.44
N SER A 23 -9.94 -4.06 2.46
CA SER A 23 -10.19 -4.57 3.81
C SER A 23 -11.49 -5.36 3.89
N GLU A 24 -12.53 -4.89 3.20
CA GLU A 24 -13.79 -5.62 3.12
C GLU A 24 -13.60 -6.97 2.41
N SER A 25 -12.88 -6.97 1.31
CA SER A 25 -12.62 -8.17 0.52
C SER A 25 -11.79 -9.20 1.28
N LEU A 26 -10.83 -8.73 2.07
CA LEU A 26 -9.92 -9.61 2.83
C LEU A 26 -10.43 -9.95 4.23
N GLY A 27 -11.51 -9.32 4.67
CA GLY A 27 -12.03 -9.54 6.01
C GLY A 27 -11.12 -9.01 7.11
N CYS A 28 -10.44 -7.90 6.87
CA CYS A 28 -9.54 -7.29 7.84
C CYS A 28 -9.87 -5.81 8.02
N THR A 29 -9.12 -5.14 8.89
CA THR A 29 -9.36 -3.74 9.21
C THR A 29 -8.39 -2.84 8.44
N ALA A 30 -8.88 -1.66 8.03
CA ALA A 30 -8.07 -0.63 7.42
C ALA A 30 -7.79 0.49 8.42
N TYR A 31 -6.55 0.96 8.47
CA TYR A 31 -6.12 2.01 9.37
C TYR A 31 -5.42 3.13 8.60
N ASN A 32 -5.63 4.37 9.02
CA ASN A 32 -4.75 5.45 8.58
C ASN A 32 -3.33 5.15 9.07
N VAL A 33 -2.35 5.29 8.19
CA VAL A 33 -0.97 4.92 8.51
C VAL A 33 -0.45 5.67 9.75
N LYS A 34 -0.85 6.93 9.92
CA LYS A 34 -0.42 7.75 11.06
C LYS A 34 -1.05 7.33 12.38
N GLU A 35 -2.16 6.62 12.32
CA GLU A 35 -2.92 6.20 13.49
C GLU A 35 -2.77 4.71 13.78
N THR A 36 -1.90 4.03 13.05
CA THR A 36 -1.76 2.57 13.17
C THR A 36 -0.99 2.21 14.43
N PRO A 37 -1.58 1.45 15.34
CA PRO A 37 -0.83 0.94 16.49
C PRO A 37 0.26 -0.03 16.03
N LEU A 38 1.45 0.10 16.60
CA LEU A 38 2.58 -0.76 16.21
C LEU A 38 2.34 -2.22 16.58
N ASP A 39 1.61 -2.49 17.64
CA ASP A 39 1.28 -3.86 18.02
C ASP A 39 0.36 -4.53 17.01
N VAL A 40 -0.57 -3.78 16.44
CA VAL A 40 -1.44 -4.30 15.37
C VAL A 40 -0.61 -4.67 14.14
N ALA A 41 0.28 -3.75 13.72
CA ALA A 41 1.17 -4.01 12.60
C ALA A 41 2.12 -5.18 12.91
N GLY A 42 2.61 -5.26 14.14
CA GLY A 42 3.53 -6.31 14.55
C GLY A 42 2.92 -7.70 14.53
N GLN A 43 1.63 -7.82 14.74
CA GLN A 43 0.93 -9.11 14.73
C GLN A 43 0.53 -9.57 13.33
N ALA A 44 0.49 -8.66 12.37
CA ALA A 44 0.11 -9.01 11.01
C ALA A 44 1.24 -9.75 10.30
N ARG A 45 0.91 -10.70 9.46
CA ARG A 45 1.87 -11.38 8.60
C ARG A 45 2.03 -10.67 7.28
N ARG A 46 1.01 -9.95 6.86
CA ARG A 46 1.01 -9.20 5.60
C ARG A 46 0.55 -7.78 5.87
N ILE A 47 1.31 -6.83 5.35
CA ILE A 47 0.99 -5.42 5.46
C ILE A 47 0.75 -4.88 4.06
N ILE A 48 -0.43 -4.32 3.84
CA ILE A 48 -0.82 -3.74 2.56
C ILE A 48 -0.96 -2.24 2.76
N LEU A 49 -0.17 -1.46 2.03
CA LEU A 49 -0.26 -0.01 2.09
C LEU A 49 -0.89 0.51 0.80
N CYS A 50 -1.98 1.23 0.95
CA CYS A 50 -2.60 1.98 -0.15
C CYS A 50 -2.21 3.45 0.00
N GLY A 51 -1.46 3.98 -0.95
CA GLY A 51 -0.99 5.34 -0.89
C GLY A 51 -1.16 6.07 -2.20
N GLY A 52 -1.45 7.37 -2.12
CA GLY A 52 -1.47 8.22 -3.29
C GLY A 52 -0.05 8.54 -3.74
N ILE A 53 0.10 8.83 -5.03
CA ILE A 53 1.38 9.19 -5.61
C ILE A 53 1.47 10.70 -5.71
N TYR A 54 2.51 11.28 -5.10
CA TYR A 54 2.76 12.71 -5.13
C TYR A 54 4.22 12.94 -5.50
N ALA A 55 4.44 13.60 -6.63
CA ALA A 55 5.79 13.87 -7.14
C ALA A 55 6.65 12.60 -7.22
N GLY A 56 6.06 11.48 -7.64
CA GLY A 56 6.74 10.20 -7.79
C GLY A 56 6.95 9.43 -6.50
N GLY A 57 6.59 10.00 -5.35
CA GLY A 57 6.69 9.33 -4.06
C GLY A 57 5.35 8.75 -3.63
N LEU A 58 5.39 7.55 -3.08
CA LEU A 58 4.19 6.90 -2.56
C LEU A 58 3.94 7.35 -1.13
N SER A 59 2.77 7.94 -0.89
CA SER A 59 2.39 8.40 0.43
C SER A 59 2.32 7.22 1.40
N GLY A 60 2.95 7.37 2.57
CA GLY A 60 2.96 6.33 3.60
C GLY A 60 4.20 5.44 3.59
N VAL A 61 4.98 5.41 2.52
CA VAL A 61 6.18 4.57 2.46
C VAL A 61 7.20 4.98 3.52
N SER A 62 7.28 6.27 3.84
CA SER A 62 8.20 6.73 4.88
C SER A 62 7.88 6.11 6.25
N TRP A 63 6.61 5.87 6.55
CA TRP A 63 6.20 5.18 7.77
C TRP A 63 6.74 3.75 7.79
N LEU A 64 6.64 3.06 6.65
CA LEU A 64 7.17 1.70 6.52
C LEU A 64 8.68 1.68 6.74
N ARG A 65 9.40 2.62 6.16
CA ARG A 65 10.86 2.69 6.31
C ARG A 65 11.27 2.97 7.76
N LYS A 66 10.55 3.87 8.43
CA LYS A 66 10.80 4.18 9.84
C LYS A 66 10.56 2.99 10.76
N ASN A 67 9.65 2.12 10.37
CA ASN A 67 9.25 0.97 11.18
C ASN A 67 9.74 -0.35 10.57
N SER A 68 10.90 -0.32 9.94
CA SER A 68 11.45 -1.47 9.22
C SER A 68 11.61 -2.71 10.12
N ARG A 69 11.86 -2.52 11.41
CA ARG A 69 11.95 -3.64 12.35
C ARG A 69 10.63 -4.40 12.47
N VAL A 70 9.52 -3.67 12.42
CA VAL A 70 8.18 -4.27 12.46
C VAL A 70 7.91 -5.08 11.20
N LEU A 71 8.52 -4.68 10.08
CA LEU A 71 8.29 -5.32 8.78
C LEU A 71 9.14 -6.55 8.54
N LYS A 72 10.12 -6.80 9.39
CA LYS A 72 11.02 -7.94 9.22
C LYS A 72 10.20 -9.24 9.20
N ASP A 73 10.48 -10.08 8.21
CA ASP A 73 9.81 -11.37 8.01
C ASP A 73 8.33 -11.26 7.65
N LYS A 74 7.86 -10.07 7.26
CA LYS A 74 6.49 -9.87 6.83
C LYS A 74 6.42 -9.68 5.32
N LYS A 75 5.29 -10.05 4.75
CA LYS A 75 5.00 -9.74 3.35
C LYS A 75 4.45 -8.32 3.27
N VAL A 76 5.06 -7.51 2.42
CA VAL A 76 4.63 -6.12 2.22
C VAL A 76 4.13 -5.96 0.80
N VAL A 77 2.94 -5.38 0.67
CA VAL A 77 2.32 -5.10 -0.62
C VAL A 77 2.02 -3.60 -0.66
N LEU A 78 2.50 -2.93 -1.70
CA LEU A 78 2.21 -1.52 -1.92
C LEU A 78 1.16 -1.39 -3.01
N PHE A 79 0.16 -0.57 -2.75
CA PHE A 79 -0.87 -0.25 -3.72
C PHE A 79 -0.77 1.24 -4.03
N ALA A 80 -0.19 1.57 -5.17
CA ALA A 80 0.02 2.94 -5.58
C ALA A 80 -1.21 3.43 -6.33
N VAL A 81 -1.85 4.49 -5.83
CA VAL A 81 -3.06 5.05 -6.42
C VAL A 81 -2.69 6.36 -7.10
N GLY A 82 -2.71 6.35 -8.44
CA GLY A 82 -2.37 7.51 -9.23
C GLY A 82 -3.55 7.99 -10.07
N ALA A 83 -3.50 9.25 -10.48
CA ALA A 83 -4.53 9.85 -11.32
C ALA A 83 -4.34 9.54 -12.80
N SER A 84 -3.13 9.17 -13.21
CA SER A 84 -2.78 8.95 -14.61
C SER A 84 -3.08 7.52 -15.04
N PRO A 85 -3.33 7.28 -16.33
CA PRO A 85 -3.43 5.92 -16.85
C PRO A 85 -2.13 5.15 -16.66
N TRP A 86 -2.21 3.83 -16.77
CA TRP A 86 -1.04 2.96 -16.70
C TRP A 86 0.00 3.39 -17.74
N ASP A 87 1.24 3.54 -17.27
CA ASP A 87 2.40 3.80 -18.12
C ASP A 87 3.53 2.95 -17.53
N GLU A 88 3.97 1.95 -18.28
CA GLU A 88 4.96 0.99 -17.80
C GLU A 88 6.24 1.65 -17.33
N LYS A 89 6.72 2.66 -18.07
CA LYS A 89 7.95 3.36 -17.70
C LYS A 89 7.77 4.15 -16.40
N ALA A 90 6.66 4.85 -16.27
CA ALA A 90 6.37 5.63 -15.08
C ALA A 90 6.19 4.72 -13.86
N VAL A 91 5.48 3.60 -14.02
CA VAL A 91 5.28 2.66 -12.92
C VAL A 91 6.61 2.04 -12.50
N ARG A 92 7.49 1.73 -13.44
CA ARG A 92 8.82 1.21 -13.12
C ARG A 92 9.63 2.19 -12.28
N GLN A 93 9.57 3.47 -12.63
CA GLN A 93 10.25 4.51 -11.85
C GLN A 93 9.68 4.63 -10.44
N ILE A 94 8.37 4.52 -10.30
CA ILE A 94 7.70 4.51 -8.99
C ILE A 94 8.16 3.30 -8.17
N GLN A 95 8.24 2.14 -8.78
CA GLN A 95 8.73 0.94 -8.11
C GLN A 95 10.17 1.12 -7.63
N GLU A 96 11.05 1.56 -8.50
CA GLU A 96 12.46 1.74 -8.17
C GLU A 96 12.65 2.69 -7.01
N ARG A 97 11.90 3.79 -6.99
CA ARG A 97 12.03 4.80 -5.95
C ARG A 97 11.45 4.33 -4.61
N ASN A 98 10.32 3.64 -4.63
CA ASN A 98 9.54 3.39 -3.43
C ASN A 98 9.80 2.03 -2.78
N LEU A 99 10.38 1.07 -3.50
CA LEU A 99 10.70 -0.23 -2.92
C LEU A 99 12.01 -0.24 -2.13
N LYS A 100 12.81 0.79 -2.25
CA LYS A 100 14.08 0.89 -1.52
C LYS A 100 13.86 0.89 -0.02
N GLY A 101 14.64 0.10 0.71
CA GLY A 101 14.57 0.03 2.17
C GLY A 101 13.43 -0.83 2.70
N LEU A 102 12.68 -1.48 1.84
CA LEU A 102 11.61 -2.40 2.21
C LEU A 102 12.07 -3.85 2.02
N PRO A 103 11.35 -4.84 2.57
CA PRO A 103 11.74 -6.24 2.38
C PRO A 103 11.89 -6.59 0.90
N PRO A 104 12.85 -7.48 0.54
CA PRO A 104 13.20 -7.72 -0.86
C PRO A 104 12.08 -8.31 -1.71
N ASP A 105 11.11 -8.97 -1.11
CA ASP A 105 9.98 -9.54 -1.84
C ASP A 105 8.74 -8.62 -1.84
N THR A 106 8.92 -7.35 -1.46
CA THR A 106 7.85 -6.37 -1.52
C THR A 106 7.41 -6.15 -2.96
N VAL A 107 6.10 -6.17 -3.20
CA VAL A 107 5.54 -5.94 -4.52
C VAL A 107 4.73 -4.65 -4.53
N LEU A 108 4.63 -4.04 -5.71
CA LEU A 108 3.87 -2.81 -5.90
C LEU A 108 2.89 -2.99 -7.04
N PHE A 109 1.63 -2.69 -6.75
CA PHE A 109 0.56 -2.64 -7.75
C PHE A 109 0.17 -1.19 -7.98
N TYR A 110 -0.26 -0.87 -9.18
CA TYR A 110 -0.69 0.47 -9.54
C TYR A 110 -2.19 0.45 -9.86
N GLY A 111 -2.93 1.39 -9.27
CA GLY A 111 -4.34 1.60 -9.57
C GLY A 111 -4.62 3.05 -9.88
N ARG A 112 -5.63 3.32 -10.71
CA ARG A 112 -6.04 4.69 -11.00
C ARG A 112 -6.85 5.25 -9.83
N GLY A 113 -6.81 6.56 -9.65
CA GLY A 113 -7.49 7.23 -8.55
C GLY A 113 -9.01 7.07 -8.54
N ALA A 114 -9.62 6.83 -9.69
CA ALA A 114 -11.02 6.43 -9.77
C ALA A 114 -11.11 4.92 -9.67
N TRP A 115 -12.07 4.41 -8.91
CA TRP A 115 -12.25 2.98 -8.76
C TRP A 115 -12.65 2.34 -10.09
N ASP A 116 -11.92 1.33 -10.50
CA ASP A 116 -12.20 0.55 -11.69
C ASP A 116 -11.82 -0.90 -11.42
N GLU A 117 -12.82 -1.74 -11.18
CA GLU A 117 -12.60 -3.15 -10.88
C GLU A 117 -11.86 -3.89 -11.99
N SER A 118 -12.08 -3.50 -13.25
CA SER A 118 -11.43 -4.17 -14.37
C SER A 118 -9.93 -3.89 -14.42
N ALA A 119 -9.50 -2.77 -13.85
CA ALA A 119 -8.08 -2.41 -13.79
C ALA A 119 -7.38 -3.01 -12.57
N MET A 120 -8.12 -3.63 -11.67
CA MET A 120 -7.58 -4.17 -10.43
C MET A 120 -7.63 -5.68 -10.45
N SER A 121 -6.51 -6.28 -10.76
CA SER A 121 -6.38 -7.74 -10.74
C SER A 121 -5.56 -8.15 -9.54
N PHE A 122 -6.20 -8.80 -8.58
CA PHE A 122 -5.53 -9.39 -7.43
C PHE A 122 -5.52 -10.90 -7.60
N THR A 123 -4.51 -11.39 -8.17
CA THR A 123 -4.33 -12.84 -8.25
C THR A 123 -3.01 -13.24 -7.68
#